data_5cddee2c9f43b54d584129bfd6f059e3
#
_entry.id   5cddee2c9f43b54d584129bfd6f059e3
#
_cell.length_a   1.000
_cell.length_b   1.000
_cell.length_c   1.000
_cell.angle_alpha   90.00
_cell.angle_beta   90.00
_cell.angle_gamma   90.00
#
_symmetry.space_group_name_H-M   'P 1'
#
loop_
_entity.id
_entity.type
_entity.pdbx_description
1 polymer ?
#
loop_
_entity_poly.entity_id
_entity_poly.type
_entity_poly.pdbx_seq_one_letter_code
_entity_poly.pdbx_strand_id
1 'polypeptide(L)'
;MHACGHDIHTAMLLTAARMLKEDEDHLHGTVKLMFQSAEEIFKGANDMIEHGILDHPRPDAAMAYHMMIGKNQVGTYMYNAGGIMMNSVDEFKITIHGKGTHGAYPHQGIDPINIGVHIHLALQELISREANPQDICTLTIGKFNAGSAANIIPESAIFTRKHFEQIMFLQEKIY
;
A
#
# COMPACT_ATOMS: atom_id res chain seq x y z
N MET A 1 3.40 -3.03 -16.76
CA MET A 1 4.76 -2.78 -16.20
C MET A 1 4.75 -3.26 -14.76
N HIS A 2 5.75 -4.05 -14.36
CA HIS A 2 5.91 -4.51 -12.96
C HIS A 2 6.61 -3.43 -12.12
N ALA A 3 5.89 -2.38 -11.75
CA ALA A 3 6.47 -1.22 -11.08
C ALA A 3 6.94 -1.52 -9.64
N CYS A 4 6.38 -2.54 -8.99
CA CYS A 4 6.75 -2.99 -7.64
C CYS A 4 7.71 -4.19 -7.63
N GLY A 5 8.01 -4.78 -8.79
CA GLY A 5 8.97 -5.89 -8.93
C GLY A 5 8.45 -7.26 -8.51
N HIS A 6 7.13 -7.49 -8.50
CA HIS A 6 6.54 -8.76 -8.08
C HIS A 6 6.93 -9.95 -8.96
N ASP A 7 7.25 -9.72 -10.22
CA ASP A 7 7.85 -10.72 -11.12
C ASP A 7 9.21 -11.20 -10.61
N ILE A 8 10.04 -10.29 -10.11
CA ILE A 8 11.33 -10.62 -9.50
C ILE A 8 11.13 -11.35 -8.17
N HIS A 9 10.16 -10.94 -7.33
CA HIS A 9 9.86 -11.63 -6.08
C HIS A 9 9.50 -13.10 -6.34
N THR A 10 8.64 -13.34 -7.32
CA THR A 10 8.25 -14.70 -7.73
C THR A 10 9.46 -15.49 -8.26
N ALA A 11 10.29 -14.89 -9.11
CA ALA A 11 11.47 -15.54 -9.67
C ALA A 11 12.51 -15.89 -8.58
N MET A 12 12.72 -15.02 -7.60
CA MET A 12 13.60 -15.30 -6.47
C MET A 12 13.11 -16.49 -5.65
N LEU A 13 11.82 -16.55 -5.33
CA LEU A 13 11.27 -17.66 -4.54
C LEU A 13 11.29 -18.98 -5.31
N LEU A 14 11.01 -18.97 -6.61
CA LEU A 14 11.14 -20.16 -7.47
C LEU A 14 12.59 -20.65 -7.55
N THR A 15 13.57 -19.73 -7.62
CA THR A 15 15.00 -20.09 -7.62
C THR A 15 15.40 -20.69 -6.28
N ALA A 16 14.99 -20.07 -5.16
CA ALA A 16 15.23 -20.60 -3.83
C ALA A 16 14.59 -21.99 -3.64
N ALA A 17 13.38 -22.18 -4.14
CA ALA A 17 12.68 -23.46 -4.11
C ALA A 17 13.48 -24.57 -4.81
N ARG A 18 14.06 -24.27 -6.00
CA ARG A 18 14.90 -25.21 -6.73
C ARG A 18 16.16 -25.55 -5.95
N MET A 19 16.85 -24.53 -5.40
CA MET A 19 18.09 -24.74 -4.62
C MET A 19 17.81 -25.57 -3.36
N LEU A 20 16.72 -25.29 -2.65
CA LEU A 20 16.30 -26.07 -1.49
C LEU A 20 15.93 -27.51 -1.86
N LYS A 21 15.33 -27.72 -3.02
CA LYS A 21 15.00 -29.06 -3.51
C LYS A 21 16.24 -29.86 -3.91
N GLU A 22 17.22 -29.20 -4.48
CA GLU A 22 18.53 -29.83 -4.82
C GLU A 22 19.33 -30.26 -3.57
N ASP A 23 19.08 -29.59 -2.41
CA ASP A 23 19.75 -29.86 -1.14
C ASP A 23 18.79 -30.46 -0.08
N GLU A 24 17.69 -31.06 -0.50
CA GLU A 24 16.60 -31.55 0.38
C GLU A 24 17.09 -32.55 1.44
N ASP A 25 18.04 -33.41 1.07
CA ASP A 25 18.61 -34.43 1.95
C ASP A 25 19.37 -33.86 3.17
N HIS A 26 19.79 -32.59 3.09
CA HIS A 26 20.48 -31.87 4.16
C HIS A 26 19.58 -30.92 4.94
N LEU A 27 18.30 -30.80 4.57
CA LEU A 27 17.37 -29.92 5.27
C LEU A 27 16.88 -30.56 6.59
N HIS A 28 17.02 -29.81 7.68
CA HIS A 28 16.48 -30.21 8.97
C HIS A 28 15.20 -29.47 9.26
N GLY A 29 14.06 -29.94 8.71
CA GLY A 29 12.77 -29.33 8.89
C GLY A 29 11.95 -29.25 7.60
N THR A 30 10.90 -28.43 7.62
CA THR A 30 10.02 -28.24 6.48
C THR A 30 10.06 -26.78 6.01
N VAL A 31 10.23 -26.56 4.72
CA VAL A 31 10.13 -25.26 4.11
C VAL A 31 8.82 -25.15 3.35
N LYS A 32 7.96 -24.22 3.77
CA LYS A 32 6.69 -23.91 3.11
C LYS A 32 6.88 -22.68 2.22
N LEU A 33 6.71 -22.85 0.92
CA LEU A 33 6.82 -21.80 -0.07
C LEU A 33 5.46 -21.11 -0.22
N MET A 34 5.42 -19.79 -0.02
CA MET A 34 4.18 -19.01 -0.08
C MET A 34 4.23 -18.01 -1.24
N PHE A 35 3.33 -18.15 -2.20
CA PHE A 35 3.14 -17.22 -3.31
C PHE A 35 1.82 -16.49 -3.11
N GLN A 36 1.91 -15.23 -2.66
CA GLN A 36 0.73 -14.42 -2.40
C GLN A 36 0.19 -13.79 -3.68
N SER A 37 -1.11 -13.90 -3.89
CA SER A 37 -1.85 -13.12 -4.90
C SER A 37 -2.40 -11.83 -4.30
N ALA A 38 -2.83 -10.89 -5.16
CA ALA A 38 -3.63 -9.71 -4.78
C ALA A 38 -3.03 -8.87 -3.62
N GLU A 39 -1.69 -8.76 -3.57
CA GLU A 39 -0.98 -7.98 -2.55
C GLU A 39 -1.35 -6.50 -2.64
N GLU A 40 -1.37 -5.91 -3.84
CA GLU A 40 -1.64 -4.49 -4.09
C GLU A 40 -3.06 -4.02 -3.72
N ILE A 41 -3.96 -4.96 -3.49
CA ILE A 41 -5.32 -4.69 -3.01
C ILE A 41 -5.58 -5.22 -1.59
N PHE A 42 -4.51 -5.61 -0.87
CA PHE A 42 -4.51 -6.03 0.55
C PHE A 42 -5.45 -7.19 0.89
N LYS A 43 -5.71 -8.09 -0.05
CA LYS A 43 -6.64 -9.21 0.14
C LYS A 43 -5.96 -10.57 0.19
N GLY A 44 -4.86 -10.74 -0.54
CA GLY A 44 -4.27 -12.05 -0.76
C GLY A 44 -3.74 -12.72 0.51
N ALA A 45 -3.15 -11.97 1.44
CA ALA A 45 -2.65 -12.52 2.69
C ALA A 45 -3.78 -13.09 3.55
N ASN A 46 -4.87 -12.35 3.72
CA ASN A 46 -6.05 -12.80 4.48
C ASN A 46 -6.69 -14.04 3.83
N ASP A 47 -6.83 -14.03 2.51
CA ASP A 47 -7.35 -15.18 1.76
C ASP A 47 -6.50 -16.44 1.98
N MET A 48 -5.18 -16.32 1.93
CA MET A 48 -4.27 -17.44 2.20
C MET A 48 -4.37 -17.94 3.65
N ILE A 49 -4.53 -17.03 4.63
CA ILE A 49 -4.70 -17.40 6.04
C ILE A 49 -6.03 -18.13 6.23
N GLU A 50 -7.12 -17.62 5.67
CA GLU A 50 -8.45 -18.26 5.73
C GLU A 50 -8.45 -19.67 5.09
N HIS A 51 -7.58 -19.90 4.09
CA HIS A 51 -7.38 -21.19 3.45
C HIS A 51 -6.28 -22.04 4.09
N GLY A 52 -5.83 -21.70 5.30
CA GLY A 52 -4.96 -22.53 6.12
C GLY A 52 -3.47 -22.50 5.74
N ILE A 53 -2.97 -21.44 5.10
CA ILE A 53 -1.54 -21.36 4.73
C ILE A 53 -0.62 -21.43 5.96
N LEU A 54 -1.10 -21.01 7.12
CA LEU A 54 -0.38 -21.07 8.39
C LEU A 54 -0.64 -22.37 9.18
N ASP A 55 -1.41 -23.31 8.60
CA ASP A 55 -1.71 -24.61 9.21
C ASP A 55 -0.95 -25.73 8.48
N HIS A 56 -0.75 -26.85 9.11
CA HIS A 56 -0.31 -28.13 8.56
C HIS A 56 0.85 -28.12 7.53
N PRO A 57 2.10 -27.87 7.93
CA PRO A 57 2.58 -27.55 9.27
C PRO A 57 2.44 -26.06 9.59
N ARG A 58 2.29 -25.74 10.85
CA ARG A 58 2.35 -24.37 11.33
C ARG A 58 3.79 -23.88 11.21
N PRO A 59 4.04 -22.72 10.57
CA PRO A 59 5.38 -22.16 10.51
C PRO A 59 5.87 -21.68 11.88
N ASP A 60 7.12 -21.98 12.23
CA ASP A 60 7.79 -21.45 13.41
C ASP A 60 8.45 -20.09 13.12
N ALA A 61 8.77 -19.82 11.87
CA ALA A 61 9.35 -18.58 11.39
C ALA A 61 8.91 -18.30 9.95
N ALA A 62 8.94 -17.04 9.56
CA ALA A 62 8.67 -16.62 8.19
C ALA A 62 9.72 -15.58 7.75
N MET A 63 10.03 -15.61 6.46
CA MET A 63 10.95 -14.66 5.83
C MET A 63 10.40 -14.24 4.47
N ALA A 64 10.51 -12.95 4.17
CA ALA A 64 10.14 -12.41 2.87
C ALA A 64 11.19 -11.39 2.40
N TYR A 65 11.31 -11.25 1.09
CA TYR A 65 12.17 -10.26 0.45
C TYR A 65 11.35 -9.37 -0.47
N HIS A 66 11.71 -8.09 -0.48
CA HIS A 66 11.11 -7.12 -1.39
C HIS A 66 12.20 -6.39 -2.18
N MET A 67 11.99 -6.22 -3.47
CA MET A 67 12.86 -5.41 -4.30
C MET A 67 12.66 -3.93 -3.97
N MET A 68 13.76 -3.23 -3.72
CA MET A 68 13.72 -1.80 -3.43
C MET A 68 14.07 -1.00 -4.68
N ILE A 69 13.21 -0.05 -5.01
CA ILE A 69 13.45 0.93 -6.08
C ILE A 69 14.13 2.14 -5.44
N GLY A 70 15.16 2.67 -6.05
CA GLY A 70 15.82 3.86 -5.55
C GLY A 70 17.29 3.96 -5.91
N LYS A 71 18.04 4.73 -5.13
CA LYS A 71 19.48 5.02 -5.36
C LYS A 71 20.42 3.98 -4.75
N ASN A 72 19.90 2.84 -4.32
CA ASN A 72 20.74 1.78 -3.75
C ASN A 72 21.59 1.12 -4.82
N GLN A 73 22.84 0.80 -4.47
CA GLN A 73 23.72 0.07 -5.37
C GLN A 73 23.17 -1.33 -5.62
N VAL A 74 23.25 -1.79 -6.88
CA VAL A 74 22.87 -3.17 -7.24
C VAL A 74 23.69 -4.17 -6.41
N GLY A 75 23.01 -5.19 -5.88
CA GLY A 75 23.62 -6.18 -5.01
C GLY A 75 23.61 -5.80 -3.52
N THR A 76 23.03 -4.65 -3.15
CA THR A 76 22.84 -4.30 -1.74
C THR A 76 21.69 -5.12 -1.16
N TYR A 77 21.94 -5.74 -0.02
CA TYR A 77 20.94 -6.38 0.84
C TYR A 77 20.71 -5.52 2.07
N MET A 78 19.46 -5.22 2.37
CA MET A 78 19.06 -4.43 3.53
C MET A 78 18.17 -5.27 4.45
N TYR A 79 18.40 -5.16 5.74
CA TYR A 79 17.53 -5.77 6.76
C TYR A 79 17.38 -4.80 7.93
N ASN A 80 16.30 -4.95 8.66
CA ASN A 80 16.08 -4.21 9.91
C ASN A 80 16.18 -5.17 11.09
N ALA A 81 17.16 -4.96 11.96
CA ALA A 81 17.39 -5.77 13.14
C ALA A 81 16.54 -5.34 14.35
N GLY A 82 15.81 -4.24 14.25
CA GLY A 82 14.93 -3.73 15.31
C GLY A 82 14.13 -2.53 14.86
N GLY A 83 12.98 -2.33 15.47
CA GLY A 83 12.07 -1.27 15.12
C GLY A 83 11.10 -1.63 13.98
N ILE A 84 10.56 -0.60 13.34
CA ILE A 84 9.52 -0.75 12.34
C ILE A 84 10.14 -1.10 10.99
N MET A 85 9.65 -2.13 10.36
CA MET A 85 10.10 -2.58 9.04
C MET A 85 9.09 -2.24 7.93
N MET A 86 7.80 -2.20 8.26
CA MET A 86 6.72 -1.94 7.31
C MET A 86 5.76 -0.90 7.86
N ASN A 87 5.22 -0.07 6.98
CA ASN A 87 4.19 0.89 7.32
C ASN A 87 2.80 0.27 7.11
N SER A 88 1.81 0.69 7.90
CA SER A 88 0.41 0.43 7.57
C SER A 88 -0.02 1.28 6.37
N VAL A 89 -1.06 0.83 5.72
CA VAL A 89 -1.65 1.56 4.58
C VAL A 89 -3.16 1.60 4.77
N ASP A 90 -3.69 2.82 4.81
CA ASP A 90 -5.12 3.07 4.78
C ASP A 90 -5.52 3.72 3.45
N GLU A 91 -6.64 3.28 2.90
CA GLU A 91 -7.21 3.85 1.69
C GLU A 91 -8.60 4.44 1.99
N PHE A 92 -8.83 5.66 1.56
CA PHE A 92 -10.14 6.25 1.64
C PHE A 92 -10.55 6.97 0.35
N LYS A 93 -11.85 7.06 0.16
CA LYS A 93 -12.49 7.76 -0.94
C LYS A 93 -13.39 8.87 -0.40
N ILE A 94 -13.18 10.09 -0.88
CA ILE A 94 -14.07 11.22 -0.60
C ILE A 94 -14.89 11.50 -1.84
N THR A 95 -16.20 11.46 -1.72
CA THR A 95 -17.11 11.89 -2.77
C THR A 95 -17.75 13.23 -2.34
N ILE A 96 -17.57 14.25 -3.17
CA ILE A 96 -18.11 15.59 -2.95
C ILE A 96 -19.33 15.72 -3.85
N HIS A 97 -20.48 15.94 -3.25
CA HIS A 97 -21.72 16.21 -3.96
C HIS A 97 -21.90 17.72 -4.12
N GLY A 98 -21.90 18.17 -5.35
CA GLY A 98 -22.16 19.54 -5.74
C GLY A 98 -23.55 19.72 -6.34
N LYS A 99 -23.71 20.82 -7.06
CA LYS A 99 -24.89 21.09 -7.87
C LYS A 99 -24.42 21.63 -9.21
N GLY A 100 -24.64 20.86 -10.28
CA GLY A 100 -24.25 21.23 -11.63
C GLY A 100 -24.92 22.50 -12.15
N THR A 101 -24.18 23.29 -12.91
CA THR A 101 -24.70 24.50 -13.59
C THR A 101 -23.80 24.91 -14.75
N HIS A 102 -24.29 25.80 -15.57
CA HIS A 102 -23.46 26.43 -16.61
C HIS A 102 -22.37 27.29 -15.96
N GLY A 103 -21.12 27.21 -16.46
CA GLY A 103 -19.96 27.90 -15.91
C GLY A 103 -20.09 29.44 -15.83
N ALA A 104 -20.95 30.06 -16.62
CA ALA A 104 -21.25 31.50 -16.52
C ALA A 104 -22.19 31.85 -15.36
N TYR A 105 -22.84 30.87 -14.73
CA TYR A 105 -23.79 31.07 -13.62
C TYR A 105 -23.40 30.30 -12.36
N PRO A 106 -22.13 30.46 -11.85
CA PRO A 106 -21.64 29.67 -10.74
C PRO A 106 -22.44 29.86 -9.45
N HIS A 107 -23.09 31.04 -9.28
CA HIS A 107 -23.93 31.36 -8.12
C HIS A 107 -25.23 30.53 -8.05
N GLN A 108 -25.61 29.83 -9.10
CA GLN A 108 -26.79 28.96 -9.15
C GLN A 108 -26.47 27.50 -8.84
N GLY A 109 -25.17 27.15 -8.79
CA GLY A 109 -24.66 25.83 -8.50
C GLY A 109 -23.90 25.74 -7.19
N ILE A 110 -23.30 24.58 -6.94
CA ILE A 110 -22.32 24.30 -5.88
C ILE A 110 -21.17 23.61 -6.58
N ASP A 111 -20.00 24.26 -6.62
CA ASP A 111 -18.83 23.76 -7.33
C ASP A 111 -18.07 22.71 -6.51
N PRO A 112 -18.17 21.42 -6.83
CA PRO A 112 -17.46 20.37 -6.10
C PRO A 112 -15.96 20.35 -6.41
N ILE A 113 -15.51 20.94 -7.53
CA ILE A 113 -14.08 21.05 -7.88
C ILE A 113 -13.44 22.03 -6.91
N ASN A 114 -14.03 23.23 -6.75
CA ASN A 114 -13.53 24.23 -5.82
C ASN A 114 -13.47 23.70 -4.39
N ILE A 115 -14.55 23.05 -3.92
CA ILE A 115 -14.58 22.40 -2.60
C ILE A 115 -13.45 21.36 -2.49
N GLY A 116 -13.27 20.54 -3.52
CA GLY A 116 -12.25 19.49 -3.56
C GLY A 116 -10.83 20.05 -3.48
N VAL A 117 -10.54 21.14 -4.18
CA VAL A 117 -9.23 21.80 -4.11
C VAL A 117 -8.95 22.27 -2.68
N HIS A 118 -9.91 22.89 -2.00
CA HIS A 118 -9.77 23.29 -0.60
C HIS A 118 -9.55 22.10 0.35
N ILE A 119 -10.30 21.01 0.17
CA ILE A 119 -10.09 19.77 0.93
C ILE A 119 -8.68 19.22 0.67
N HIS A 120 -8.23 19.20 -0.60
CA HIS A 120 -6.89 18.74 -0.95
C HIS A 120 -5.80 19.54 -0.23
N LEU A 121 -5.89 20.87 -0.23
CA LEU A 121 -4.94 21.73 0.45
C LEU A 121 -4.95 21.51 1.98
N ALA A 122 -6.13 21.48 2.60
CA ALA A 122 -6.27 21.25 4.03
C ALA A 122 -5.71 19.87 4.46
N LEU A 123 -5.91 18.84 3.65
CA LEU A 123 -5.36 17.52 3.93
C LEU A 123 -3.82 17.51 3.95
N GLN A 124 -3.13 18.37 3.20
CA GLN A 124 -1.67 18.47 3.27
C GLN A 124 -1.20 19.02 4.64
N GLU A 125 -2.03 19.85 5.29
CA GLU A 125 -1.71 20.41 6.59
C GLU A 125 -1.73 19.38 7.72
N LEU A 126 -2.47 18.28 7.57
CA LEU A 126 -2.48 17.19 8.55
C LEU A 126 -1.08 16.64 8.82
N ILE A 127 -0.28 16.46 7.78
CA ILE A 127 1.11 15.98 7.92
C ILE A 127 2.01 17.05 8.55
N SER A 128 1.81 18.31 8.17
CA SER A 128 2.70 19.40 8.60
C SER A 128 2.33 20.00 9.95
N ARG A 129 1.09 19.80 10.43
CA ARG A 129 0.57 20.49 11.63
C ARG A 129 0.01 19.53 12.70
N GLU A 130 -0.52 18.38 12.30
CA GLU A 130 -1.18 17.45 13.23
C GLU A 130 -0.35 16.19 13.51
N ALA A 131 0.40 15.70 12.52
CA ALA A 131 1.27 14.54 12.71
C ALA A 131 2.45 14.89 13.62
N ASN A 132 2.81 13.96 14.51
CA ASN A 132 4.03 14.11 15.32
C ASN A 132 5.25 14.10 14.39
N PRO A 133 6.18 15.07 14.49
CA PRO A 133 7.35 15.15 13.61
C PRO A 133 8.30 13.93 13.69
N GLN A 134 8.17 13.11 14.72
CA GLN A 134 8.94 11.88 14.89
C GLN A 134 8.28 10.66 14.23
N ASP A 135 7.01 10.77 13.83
CA ASP A 135 6.29 9.69 13.18
C ASP A 135 6.55 9.71 11.68
N ILE A 136 6.72 8.53 11.10
CA ILE A 136 6.78 8.38 9.65
C ILE A 136 5.36 8.30 9.13
N CYS A 137 4.89 9.38 8.55
CA CYS A 137 3.54 9.51 8.03
C CYS A 137 3.56 10.14 6.63
N THR A 138 2.87 9.54 5.68
CA THR A 138 2.76 10.05 4.31
C THR A 138 1.32 10.07 3.87
N LEU A 139 0.90 11.21 3.32
CA LEU A 139 -0.44 11.44 2.83
C LEU A 139 -0.40 11.82 1.35
N THR A 140 -0.88 10.91 0.47
CA THR A 140 -0.86 11.13 -0.97
C THR A 140 -2.26 11.01 -1.56
N ILE A 141 -2.74 12.05 -2.23
CA ILE A 141 -3.95 11.97 -3.07
C ILE A 141 -3.48 11.58 -4.46
N GLY A 142 -3.63 10.29 -4.81
CA GLY A 142 -3.18 9.76 -6.08
C GLY A 142 -4.16 9.95 -7.24
N LYS A 143 -5.42 10.33 -6.94
CA LYS A 143 -6.46 10.45 -7.96
C LYS A 143 -7.50 11.50 -7.56
N PHE A 144 -7.76 12.45 -8.48
CA PHE A 144 -8.82 13.43 -8.38
C PHE A 144 -9.58 13.49 -9.72
N ASN A 145 -10.84 13.07 -9.72
CA ASN A 145 -11.69 13.09 -10.91
C ASN A 145 -12.86 14.04 -10.69
N ALA A 146 -13.05 14.95 -11.64
CA ALA A 146 -14.18 15.86 -11.65
C ALA A 146 -14.39 16.44 -13.06
N GLY A 147 -15.64 16.74 -13.36
CA GLY A 147 -16.02 17.43 -14.58
C GLY A 147 -15.90 16.61 -15.87
N SER A 148 -16.63 17.04 -16.89
CA SER A 148 -16.62 16.46 -18.25
C SER A 148 -16.49 17.51 -19.35
N ALA A 149 -16.78 18.78 -19.04
CA ALA A 149 -16.71 19.88 -19.97
C ALA A 149 -16.26 21.18 -19.29
N ALA A 150 -15.46 21.99 -19.98
CA ALA A 150 -14.84 23.19 -19.44
C ALA A 150 -15.83 24.31 -19.06
N ASN A 151 -17.03 24.31 -19.62
CA ASN A 151 -18.07 25.31 -19.39
C ASN A 151 -19.19 24.85 -18.46
N ILE A 152 -18.99 23.73 -17.74
CA ILE A 152 -19.99 23.13 -16.85
C ILE A 152 -19.38 22.90 -15.47
N ILE A 153 -20.02 23.38 -14.42
CA ILE A 153 -19.77 22.97 -13.04
C ILE A 153 -20.39 21.58 -12.87
N PRO A 154 -19.63 20.55 -12.48
CA PRO A 154 -20.14 19.20 -12.39
C PRO A 154 -21.00 18.97 -11.14
N GLU A 155 -21.75 17.86 -11.10
CA GLU A 155 -22.54 17.47 -9.95
C GLU A 155 -21.72 16.77 -8.84
N SER A 156 -20.51 16.30 -9.16
CA SER A 156 -19.66 15.64 -8.18
C SER A 156 -18.17 15.71 -8.52
N ALA A 157 -17.36 15.57 -7.49
CA ALA A 157 -15.93 15.33 -7.57
C ALA A 157 -15.54 14.18 -6.65
N ILE A 158 -14.52 13.41 -7.02
CA ILE A 158 -14.10 12.22 -6.28
C ILE A 158 -12.59 12.24 -6.09
N PHE A 159 -12.15 12.13 -4.84
CA PHE A 159 -10.77 11.81 -4.50
C PHE A 159 -10.64 10.36 -4.11
N THR A 160 -9.54 9.75 -4.48
CA THR A 160 -9.09 8.48 -3.91
C THR A 160 -7.69 8.66 -3.36
N ARG A 161 -7.46 8.22 -2.15
CA ARG A 161 -6.24 8.41 -1.40
C ARG A 161 -5.69 7.09 -0.86
N LYS A 162 -4.36 7.00 -0.82
CA LYS A 162 -3.60 6.02 -0.06
C LYS A 162 -2.83 6.74 1.05
N HIS A 163 -3.01 6.32 2.30
CA HIS A 163 -2.30 6.85 3.47
C HIS A 163 -1.34 5.79 3.98
N PHE A 164 -0.13 6.21 4.33
CA PHE A 164 0.88 5.34 4.92
C PHE A 164 1.20 5.86 6.32
N GLU A 165 0.98 5.04 7.32
CA GLU A 165 1.37 5.29 8.70
C GLU A 165 2.41 4.28 9.16
N GLN A 166 3.31 4.73 10.03
CA GLN A 166 4.21 3.85 10.73
C GLN A 166 3.47 3.20 11.91
N ILE A 167 3.05 1.94 11.77
CA ILE A 167 2.59 1.15 12.91
C ILE A 167 3.80 0.49 13.56
N MET A 168 3.98 0.74 14.86
CA MET A 168 4.88 -0.04 15.70
C MET A 168 4.24 -1.41 15.93
N PHE A 169 4.61 -2.42 15.15
CA PHE A 169 4.41 -3.79 15.58
C PHE A 169 5.34 -4.01 16.74
N LEU A 170 4.79 -4.00 17.95
CA LEU A 170 5.44 -4.64 19.10
C LEU A 170 5.68 -6.09 18.67
N GLN A 171 6.95 -6.44 18.50
CA GLN A 171 7.37 -7.81 18.34
C GLN A 171 7.11 -8.51 19.66
N GLU A 172 5.88 -8.97 19.90
CA GLU A 172 5.65 -9.96 20.92
C GLU A 172 6.42 -11.21 20.49
N LYS A 173 7.43 -11.53 21.27
CA LYS A 173 8.15 -12.79 21.13
C LYS A 173 7.11 -13.91 21.18
N ILE A 174 6.92 -14.58 20.07
CA ILE A 174 6.22 -15.86 20.03
C ILE A 174 7.18 -16.85 20.67
N TYR A 175 6.92 -17.18 21.95
CA TYR A 175 7.54 -18.31 22.64
C TYR A 175 6.78 -19.59 22.32
#